data_86fe6cafce803e44318ba60622f508de
#
_entry.id   86fe6cafce803e44318ba60622f508de
#
_cell.length_a   1.000
_cell.length_b   1.000
_cell.length_c   1.000
_cell.angle_alpha   90.00
_cell.angle_beta   90.00
_cell.angle_gamma   90.00
#
_symmetry.space_group_name_H-M   'P 1'
#
loop_
_entity.id
_entity.type
_entity.pdbx_description
1 polymer ?
#
loop_
_entity_poly.entity_id
_entity_poly.type
_entity_poly.pdbx_seq_one_letter_code
_entity_poly.pdbx_strand_id
1 'polypeptide(L)'
;MTPPENGFCLDHLSLVNLDALTVIEAAASAGFTAVSLFVTPIPISPTPDLILDKRARKAMISALRDTGLRAGVIEPFMLDADPDWGLLESSAELTAELGGTVNILGLDPDHARLRESLARMVEICQRAGASAVIEPYPLSSIRSPSQALEIAHSLGAEVGLCIDTLHVIRSGGSWDDVACLPPERIRHVQLNDGPLEAPHDRVNEAVFDRLLPGEGEFGLAALLPLLPAHATIAVEAPSRASAKGEPHERAARLIEAMKALYAQS
;
A
#
# COMPACT_ATOMS: atom_id res chain seq x y z
N MET A 1 -4.95 -15.07 -16.69
CA MET A 1 -5.42 -15.57 -15.36
C MET A 1 -6.78 -15.02 -15.01
N THR A 2 -7.51 -15.68 -14.09
CA THR A 2 -8.75 -15.12 -13.53
C THR A 2 -8.40 -14.01 -12.53
N PRO A 3 -9.09 -12.85 -12.57
CA PRO A 3 -8.95 -11.83 -11.54
C PRO A 3 -9.19 -12.39 -10.13
N PRO A 4 -8.62 -11.78 -9.08
CA PRO A 4 -8.81 -12.26 -7.72
C PRO A 4 -10.30 -12.24 -7.34
N GLU A 5 -10.77 -13.28 -6.63
CA GLU A 5 -12.18 -13.40 -6.20
C GLU A 5 -12.65 -12.18 -5.39
N ASN A 6 -11.74 -11.61 -4.62
CA ASN A 6 -11.98 -10.41 -3.82
C ASN A 6 -11.96 -9.10 -4.63
N GLY A 7 -11.72 -9.17 -5.94
CA GLY A 7 -11.54 -8.01 -6.82
C GLY A 7 -10.23 -7.25 -6.53
N PHE A 8 -10.13 -6.04 -7.07
CA PHE A 8 -8.93 -5.20 -6.96
C PHE A 8 -9.09 -4.09 -5.93
N CYS A 9 -7.96 -3.68 -5.34
CA CYS A 9 -7.83 -2.53 -4.47
C CYS A 9 -7.21 -1.34 -5.23
N LEU A 10 -7.69 -0.12 -4.94
CA LEU A 10 -7.06 1.11 -5.38
C LEU A 10 -6.25 1.70 -4.22
N ASP A 11 -4.94 1.82 -4.37
CA ASP A 11 -4.12 2.48 -3.36
C ASP A 11 -4.11 3.99 -3.57
N HIS A 12 -4.25 4.73 -2.45
CA HIS A 12 -4.44 6.18 -2.44
C HIS A 12 -3.34 6.93 -3.19
N LEU A 13 -2.08 6.45 -3.09
CA LEU A 13 -0.94 7.07 -3.76
C LEU A 13 -1.16 7.16 -5.29
N SER A 14 -1.89 6.24 -5.91
CA SER A 14 -2.25 6.33 -7.34
C SER A 14 -3.02 7.61 -7.69
N LEU A 15 -3.73 8.17 -6.72
CA LEU A 15 -4.49 9.41 -6.82
C LEU A 15 -4.00 10.45 -5.79
N VAL A 16 -2.73 10.49 -5.53
CA VAL A 16 -2.04 11.18 -4.41
C VAL A 16 -2.45 12.65 -4.20
N ASN A 17 -2.85 13.35 -5.24
CA ASN A 17 -3.26 14.75 -5.17
C ASN A 17 -4.75 14.95 -4.79
N LEU A 18 -5.46 13.89 -4.41
CA LEU A 18 -6.86 13.91 -3.99
C LEU A 18 -6.97 13.59 -2.50
N ASP A 19 -8.07 14.00 -1.90
CA ASP A 19 -8.41 13.61 -0.53
C ASP A 19 -9.07 12.22 -0.47
N ALA A 20 -9.09 11.62 0.73
CA ALA A 20 -9.59 10.26 0.93
C ALA A 20 -11.04 10.06 0.48
N LEU A 21 -11.92 11.05 0.66
CA LEU A 21 -13.33 10.94 0.24
C LEU A 21 -13.43 10.86 -1.28
N THR A 22 -12.74 11.74 -1.99
CA THR A 22 -12.68 11.74 -3.46
C THR A 22 -12.08 10.44 -4.01
N VAL A 23 -11.05 9.88 -3.34
CA VAL A 23 -10.46 8.59 -3.72
C VAL A 23 -11.47 7.44 -3.56
N ILE A 24 -12.24 7.40 -2.48
CA ILE A 24 -13.30 6.40 -2.26
C ILE A 24 -14.35 6.47 -3.36
N GLU A 25 -14.83 7.67 -3.69
CA GLU A 25 -15.85 7.88 -4.73
C GLU A 25 -15.34 7.45 -6.11
N ALA A 26 -14.09 7.81 -6.44
CA ALA A 26 -13.45 7.40 -7.69
C ALA A 26 -13.25 5.89 -7.78
N ALA A 27 -12.79 5.24 -6.70
CA ALA A 27 -12.63 3.79 -6.62
C ALA A 27 -13.96 3.06 -6.84
N ALA A 28 -15.01 3.48 -6.14
CA ALA A 28 -16.34 2.89 -6.26
C ALA A 28 -16.90 3.04 -7.69
N SER A 29 -16.78 4.23 -8.27
CA SER A 29 -17.29 4.50 -9.63
C SER A 29 -16.55 3.68 -10.70
N ALA A 30 -15.26 3.37 -10.50
CA ALA A 30 -14.46 2.55 -11.41
C ALA A 30 -14.70 1.04 -11.24
N GLY A 31 -15.33 0.60 -10.14
CA GLY A 31 -15.60 -0.80 -9.87
C GLY A 31 -14.50 -1.54 -9.11
N PHE A 32 -13.65 -0.83 -8.37
CA PHE A 32 -12.80 -1.44 -7.35
C PHE A 32 -13.66 -2.03 -6.23
N THR A 33 -13.11 -2.99 -5.49
CA THR A 33 -13.79 -3.64 -4.36
C THR A 33 -13.16 -3.28 -3.02
N ALA A 34 -12.00 -2.65 -3.04
CA ALA A 34 -11.28 -2.16 -1.87
C ALA A 34 -10.53 -0.87 -2.20
N VAL A 35 -10.15 -0.14 -1.17
CA VAL A 35 -9.38 1.10 -1.28
C VAL A 35 -8.42 1.22 -0.10
N SER A 36 -7.15 1.54 -0.35
CA SER A 36 -6.16 1.91 0.66
C SER A 36 -6.19 3.43 0.83
N LEU A 37 -5.96 3.94 2.04
CA LEU A 37 -6.19 5.34 2.34
C LEU A 37 -5.08 5.95 3.21
N PHE A 38 -4.69 7.18 2.89
CA PHE A 38 -4.03 8.06 3.85
C PHE A 38 -5.07 8.60 4.84
N VAL A 39 -4.78 8.48 6.13
CA VAL A 39 -5.67 8.96 7.21
C VAL A 39 -5.14 10.21 7.91
N THR A 40 -3.89 10.56 7.65
CA THR A 40 -3.27 11.82 8.09
C THR A 40 -2.60 12.51 6.90
N PRO A 41 -2.47 13.85 6.93
CA PRO A 41 -1.85 14.57 5.82
C PRO A 41 -0.36 14.21 5.71
N ILE A 42 0.09 14.07 4.48
CA ILE A 42 1.51 13.98 4.13
C ILE A 42 1.84 15.07 3.11
N PRO A 43 3.11 15.44 2.92
CA PRO A 43 3.49 16.57 2.05
C PRO A 43 2.97 16.48 0.60
N ILE A 44 2.66 15.27 0.15
CA ILE A 44 2.22 15.00 -1.22
C ILE A 44 0.72 14.71 -1.35
N SER A 45 -0.02 14.61 -0.23
CA SER A 45 -1.47 14.34 -0.23
C SER A 45 -2.23 15.37 0.60
N PRO A 46 -3.31 15.97 0.04
CA PRO A 46 -4.12 16.98 0.73
C PRO A 46 -5.17 16.38 1.66
N THR A 47 -5.12 15.07 1.95
CA THR A 47 -6.08 14.42 2.84
C THR A 47 -6.16 15.17 4.17
N PRO A 48 -7.36 15.53 4.67
CA PRO A 48 -7.52 16.07 6.02
C PRO A 48 -6.96 15.11 7.06
N ASP A 49 -6.53 15.64 8.18
CA ASP A 49 -6.19 14.81 9.35
C ASP A 49 -7.46 14.18 9.91
N LEU A 50 -7.68 12.90 9.54
CA LEU A 50 -8.89 12.15 9.94
C LEU A 50 -8.86 11.73 11.42
N ILE A 51 -7.73 11.89 12.09
CA ILE A 51 -7.63 11.69 13.54
C ILE A 51 -8.18 12.90 14.28
N LEU A 52 -7.86 14.10 13.81
CA LEU A 52 -8.28 15.35 14.44
C LEU A 52 -9.62 15.86 13.91
N ASP A 53 -9.87 15.75 12.61
CA ASP A 53 -11.13 16.18 11.98
C ASP A 53 -12.20 15.10 12.05
N LYS A 54 -12.97 15.08 13.14
CA LYS A 54 -14.08 14.15 13.35
C LYS A 54 -15.15 14.21 12.26
N ARG A 55 -15.34 15.37 11.61
CA ARG A 55 -16.34 15.53 10.56
C ARG A 55 -15.87 14.84 9.27
N ALA A 56 -14.62 15.10 8.86
CA ALA A 56 -14.02 14.44 7.70
C ALA A 56 -13.93 12.92 7.92
N ARG A 57 -13.50 12.47 9.12
CA ARG A 57 -13.50 11.04 9.49
C ARG A 57 -14.88 10.40 9.35
N LYS A 58 -15.94 11.03 9.88
CA LYS A 58 -17.31 10.51 9.76
C LYS A 58 -17.78 10.44 8.31
N ALA A 59 -17.44 11.45 7.50
CA ALA A 59 -17.79 11.46 6.07
C ALA A 59 -17.09 10.30 5.33
N MET A 60 -15.80 10.07 5.59
CA MET A 60 -15.02 8.98 5.01
C MET A 60 -15.58 7.60 5.40
N ILE A 61 -15.87 7.36 6.69
CA ILE A 61 -16.48 6.10 7.18
C ILE A 61 -17.85 5.88 6.52
N SER A 62 -18.68 6.94 6.39
CA SER A 62 -19.97 6.85 5.71
C SER A 62 -19.79 6.46 4.23
N ALA A 63 -18.85 7.09 3.54
CA ALA A 63 -18.58 6.81 2.14
C ALA A 63 -18.13 5.36 1.90
N LEU A 64 -17.23 4.82 2.75
CA LEU A 64 -16.83 3.41 2.69
C LEU A 64 -18.03 2.47 2.86
N ARG A 65 -18.86 2.74 3.86
CA ARG A 65 -20.07 1.93 4.11
C ARG A 65 -21.06 2.02 2.94
N ASP A 66 -21.31 3.23 2.44
CA ASP A 66 -22.34 3.50 1.44
C ASP A 66 -21.93 2.97 0.06
N THR A 67 -20.62 2.91 -0.23
CA THR A 67 -20.07 2.30 -1.45
C THR A 67 -19.85 0.80 -1.34
N GLY A 68 -19.79 0.25 -0.13
CA GLY A 68 -19.45 -1.16 0.13
C GLY A 68 -17.99 -1.51 -0.13
N LEU A 69 -17.10 -0.52 -0.32
CA LEU A 69 -15.67 -0.75 -0.46
C LEU A 69 -15.07 -1.21 0.87
N ARG A 70 -14.21 -2.23 0.78
CA ARG A 70 -13.38 -2.67 1.93
C ARG A 70 -12.17 -1.73 2.07
N ALA A 71 -11.72 -1.52 3.30
CA ALA A 71 -10.43 -0.89 3.52
C ALA A 71 -9.29 -1.87 3.21
N GLY A 72 -8.31 -1.43 2.44
CA GLY A 72 -7.05 -2.10 2.18
C GLY A 72 -6.00 -1.76 3.26
N VAL A 73 -4.82 -1.31 2.84
CA VAL A 73 -3.85 -0.76 3.78
C VAL A 73 -4.20 0.68 4.15
N ILE A 74 -3.89 1.04 5.38
CA ILE A 74 -4.06 2.40 5.92
C ILE A 74 -2.67 2.96 6.21
N GLU A 75 -2.49 4.24 5.87
CA GLU A 75 -1.21 4.93 5.87
C GLU A 75 -1.36 6.38 6.37
N PRO A 76 -0.27 7.06 6.74
CA PRO A 76 1.09 6.54 6.86
C PRO A 76 1.39 5.98 8.26
N PHE A 77 2.21 4.94 8.35
CA PHE A 77 2.80 4.47 9.61
C PHE A 77 4.31 4.44 9.47
N MET A 78 4.93 5.62 9.55
CA MET A 78 6.36 5.83 9.37
C MET A 78 7.07 5.76 10.73
N LEU A 79 7.97 4.79 10.89
CA LEU A 79 8.79 4.63 12.08
C LEU A 79 10.18 5.23 11.82
N ASP A 80 10.32 6.50 12.09
CA ASP A 80 11.58 7.24 12.06
C ASP A 80 12.26 7.24 13.45
N ALA A 81 13.21 8.16 13.67
CA ALA A 81 13.96 8.22 14.92
C ALA A 81 13.15 8.73 16.13
N ASP A 82 12.05 9.44 15.89
CA ASP A 82 11.18 10.03 16.93
C ASP A 82 9.70 10.00 16.50
N PRO A 83 9.08 8.80 16.44
CA PRO A 83 7.70 8.66 15.96
C PRO A 83 6.69 9.32 16.90
N ASP A 84 5.67 9.98 16.34
CA ASP A 84 4.52 10.45 17.12
C ASP A 84 3.63 9.25 17.52
N TRP A 85 3.94 8.65 18.64
CA TRP A 85 3.24 7.47 19.15
C TRP A 85 1.75 7.70 19.41
N GLY A 86 1.36 8.92 19.83
CA GLY A 86 -0.05 9.25 20.06
C GLY A 86 -0.84 9.26 18.76
N LEU A 87 -0.26 9.81 17.70
CA LEU A 87 -0.84 9.80 16.37
C LEU A 87 -0.92 8.38 15.81
N LEU A 88 0.16 7.58 15.95
CA LEU A 88 0.21 6.19 15.48
C LEU A 88 -0.82 5.30 16.21
N GLU A 89 -0.99 5.44 17.53
CA GLU A 89 -2.01 4.73 18.30
C GLU A 89 -3.42 5.06 17.80
N SER A 90 -3.73 6.35 17.67
CA SER A 90 -5.05 6.80 17.18
C SER A 90 -5.32 6.37 15.73
N SER A 91 -4.28 6.35 14.88
CA SER A 91 -4.37 5.87 13.50
C SER A 91 -4.59 4.35 13.44
N ALA A 92 -3.97 3.57 14.34
CA ALA A 92 -4.19 2.13 14.43
C ALA A 92 -5.61 1.80 14.91
N GLU A 93 -6.16 2.56 15.87
CA GLU A 93 -7.56 2.43 16.30
C GLU A 93 -8.53 2.73 15.14
N LEU A 94 -8.27 3.78 14.37
CA LEU A 94 -9.06 4.06 13.17
C LEU A 94 -8.94 2.95 12.13
N THR A 95 -7.73 2.41 11.92
CA THR A 95 -7.51 1.29 11.00
C THR A 95 -8.34 0.05 11.40
N ALA A 96 -8.38 -0.27 12.69
CA ALA A 96 -9.20 -1.35 13.20
C ALA A 96 -10.70 -1.09 13.01
N GLU A 97 -11.18 0.15 13.26
CA GLU A 97 -12.57 0.56 13.01
C GLU A 97 -12.97 0.38 11.55
N LEU A 98 -12.04 0.62 10.62
CA LEU A 98 -12.26 0.46 9.18
C LEU A 98 -12.16 -1.00 8.71
N GLY A 99 -11.65 -1.91 9.55
CA GLY A 99 -11.30 -3.29 9.14
C GLY A 99 -10.12 -3.34 8.15
N GLY A 100 -9.28 -2.32 8.14
CA GLY A 100 -8.11 -2.21 7.29
C GLY A 100 -6.86 -2.86 7.90
N THR A 101 -5.73 -2.68 7.23
CA THR A 101 -4.42 -3.18 7.66
C THR A 101 -3.43 -2.01 7.78
N VAL A 102 -2.71 -1.94 8.89
CA VAL A 102 -1.64 -0.97 9.11
C VAL A 102 -0.45 -1.29 8.19
N ASN A 103 -0.02 -0.33 7.35
CA ASN A 103 1.16 -0.46 6.50
C ASN A 103 2.36 0.25 7.14
N ILE A 104 3.38 -0.49 7.56
CA ILE A 104 4.51 0.02 8.34
C ILE A 104 5.73 0.22 7.45
N LEU A 105 6.26 1.46 7.44
CA LEU A 105 7.53 1.83 6.82
C LEU A 105 8.60 2.05 7.90
N GLY A 106 9.69 1.29 7.85
CA GLY A 106 10.82 1.41 8.76
C GLY A 106 11.86 2.40 8.27
N LEU A 107 11.84 3.64 8.77
CA LEU A 107 12.70 4.74 8.29
C LEU A 107 13.89 5.06 9.21
N ASP A 108 13.86 4.60 10.48
CA ASP A 108 14.93 4.87 11.43
C ASP A 108 16.24 4.19 11.00
N PRO A 109 17.34 4.94 10.81
CA PRO A 109 18.62 4.38 10.45
C PRO A 109 19.30 3.59 11.58
N ASP A 110 18.87 3.76 12.84
CA ASP A 110 19.31 2.94 13.97
C ASP A 110 18.49 1.66 14.03
N HIS A 111 19.09 0.57 13.58
CA HIS A 111 18.41 -0.72 13.50
C HIS A 111 17.98 -1.30 14.86
N ALA A 112 18.65 -0.96 15.96
CA ALA A 112 18.26 -1.42 17.29
C ALA A 112 16.97 -0.70 17.73
N ARG A 113 16.95 0.64 17.62
CA ARG A 113 15.78 1.47 17.91
C ARG A 113 14.61 1.15 16.96
N LEU A 114 14.88 0.92 15.68
CA LEU A 114 13.85 0.51 14.73
C LEU A 114 13.17 -0.80 15.14
N ARG A 115 13.93 -1.80 15.60
CA ARG A 115 13.36 -3.06 16.10
C ARG A 115 12.46 -2.86 17.31
N GLU A 116 12.87 -2.02 18.25
CA GLU A 116 12.05 -1.65 19.42
C GLU A 116 10.77 -0.93 18.97
N SER A 117 10.87 0.02 18.04
CA SER A 117 9.73 0.75 17.47
C SER A 117 8.77 -0.18 16.73
N LEU A 118 9.28 -1.12 15.94
CA LEU A 118 8.45 -2.13 15.26
C LEU A 118 7.72 -3.03 16.26
N ALA A 119 8.41 -3.51 17.30
CA ALA A 119 7.76 -4.32 18.34
C ALA A 119 6.63 -3.54 19.03
N ARG A 120 6.90 -2.29 19.41
CA ARG A 120 5.88 -1.39 19.99
C ARG A 120 4.72 -1.15 19.05
N MET A 121 4.97 -0.93 17.75
CA MET A 121 3.89 -0.72 16.78
C MET A 121 3.02 -1.96 16.62
N VAL A 122 3.61 -3.15 16.60
CA VAL A 122 2.85 -4.42 16.56
C VAL A 122 1.99 -4.59 17.81
N GLU A 123 2.49 -4.28 19.01
CA GLU A 123 1.70 -4.28 20.24
C GLU A 123 0.53 -3.28 20.17
N ILE A 124 0.74 -2.09 19.60
CA ILE A 124 -0.32 -1.09 19.36
C ILE A 124 -1.39 -1.69 18.44
N CYS A 125 -1.00 -2.29 17.31
CA CYS A 125 -1.94 -2.93 16.39
C CYS A 125 -2.74 -4.05 17.09
N GLN A 126 -2.07 -4.91 17.86
CA GLN A 126 -2.74 -5.99 18.61
C GLN A 126 -3.77 -5.45 19.61
N ARG A 127 -3.41 -4.41 20.38
CA ARG A 127 -4.34 -3.76 21.33
C ARG A 127 -5.53 -3.12 20.63
N ALA A 128 -5.32 -2.50 19.47
CA ALA A 128 -6.37 -1.90 18.66
C ALA A 128 -7.25 -2.95 17.94
N GLY A 129 -6.77 -4.17 17.77
CA GLY A 129 -7.41 -5.19 16.94
C GLY A 129 -7.17 -5.00 15.44
N ALA A 130 -6.11 -4.29 15.06
CA ALA A 130 -5.71 -4.07 13.67
C ALA A 130 -4.70 -5.12 13.20
N SER A 131 -4.79 -5.53 11.93
CA SER A 131 -3.73 -6.28 11.25
C SER A 131 -2.57 -5.35 10.88
N ALA A 132 -1.35 -5.91 10.71
CA ALA A 132 -0.18 -5.15 10.29
C ALA A 132 0.60 -5.86 9.20
N VAL A 133 1.15 -5.07 8.28
CA VAL A 133 2.14 -5.49 7.27
C VAL A 133 3.35 -4.58 7.34
N ILE A 134 4.51 -5.11 6.96
CA ILE A 134 5.73 -4.34 6.76
C ILE A 134 5.96 -4.21 5.26
N GLU A 135 6.17 -2.99 4.81
CA GLU A 135 6.54 -2.70 3.42
C GLU A 135 8.05 -2.44 3.32
N PRO A 136 8.79 -3.31 2.62
CA PRO A 136 10.18 -3.03 2.28
C PRO A 136 10.25 -1.94 1.22
N TYR A 137 11.04 -0.90 1.49
CA TYR A 137 11.24 0.24 0.59
C TYR A 137 12.74 0.51 0.42
N PRO A 138 13.28 0.54 -0.80
CA PRO A 138 14.75 0.61 -1.04
C PRO A 138 15.45 1.82 -0.42
N LEU A 139 14.72 2.92 -0.18
CA LEU A 139 15.23 4.14 0.47
C LEU A 139 14.95 4.18 1.98
N SER A 140 14.37 3.12 2.54
CA SER A 140 14.14 2.94 3.97
C SER A 140 15.26 2.10 4.63
N SER A 141 15.09 1.80 5.90
CA SER A 141 15.99 0.90 6.65
C SER A 141 15.60 -0.58 6.49
N ILE A 142 14.43 -0.87 5.91
CA ILE A 142 13.97 -2.21 5.54
C ILE A 142 13.85 -2.25 4.02
N ARG A 143 14.87 -2.76 3.33
CA ARG A 143 15.08 -2.50 1.89
C ARG A 143 14.62 -3.61 0.96
N SER A 144 14.42 -4.82 1.47
CA SER A 144 14.08 -5.97 0.63
C SER A 144 13.03 -6.87 1.28
N PRO A 145 12.28 -7.65 0.48
CA PRO A 145 11.29 -8.61 1.00
C PRO A 145 11.88 -9.61 1.99
N SER A 146 13.11 -10.11 1.76
CA SER A 146 13.79 -11.05 2.65
C SER A 146 14.12 -10.42 4.01
N GLN A 147 14.58 -9.17 4.04
CA GLN A 147 14.82 -8.43 5.27
C GLN A 147 13.52 -8.17 6.04
N ALA A 148 12.45 -7.78 5.33
CA ALA A 148 11.13 -7.59 5.94
C ALA A 148 10.58 -8.90 6.53
N LEU A 149 10.78 -10.04 5.85
CA LEU A 149 10.40 -11.36 6.34
C LEU A 149 11.14 -11.75 7.62
N GLU A 150 12.46 -11.53 7.68
CA GLU A 150 13.26 -11.80 8.89
C GLU A 150 12.73 -11.02 10.09
N ILE A 151 12.44 -9.72 9.88
CA ILE A 151 11.85 -8.86 10.90
C ILE A 151 10.46 -9.34 11.30
N ALA A 152 9.57 -9.60 10.33
CA ALA A 152 8.23 -10.08 10.59
C ALA A 152 8.22 -11.41 11.37
N HIS A 153 9.15 -12.32 11.09
CA HIS A 153 9.31 -13.55 11.87
C HIS A 153 9.67 -13.28 13.34
N SER A 154 10.51 -12.27 13.60
CA SER A 154 10.88 -11.92 14.98
C SER A 154 9.75 -11.24 15.77
N LEU A 155 8.79 -10.64 15.08
CA LEU A 155 7.66 -9.90 15.67
C LEU A 155 6.40 -10.75 15.88
N GLY A 156 6.32 -11.93 15.29
CA GLY A 156 5.20 -12.87 15.46
C GLY A 156 4.51 -13.29 14.16
N ALA A 157 3.63 -14.27 14.26
CA ALA A 157 2.92 -14.85 13.12
C ALA A 157 1.91 -13.87 12.48
N GLU A 158 1.44 -12.90 13.24
CA GLU A 158 0.40 -11.95 12.84
C GLU A 158 0.91 -10.87 11.87
N VAL A 159 2.24 -10.63 11.82
CA VAL A 159 2.81 -9.60 10.97
C VAL A 159 2.99 -10.13 9.56
N GLY A 160 2.33 -9.48 8.59
CA GLY A 160 2.44 -9.79 7.17
C GLY A 160 3.43 -8.90 6.44
N LEU A 161 3.45 -9.05 5.12
CA LEU A 161 4.25 -8.26 4.19
C LEU A 161 3.34 -7.53 3.21
N CYS A 162 3.67 -6.29 2.91
CA CYS A 162 3.21 -5.55 1.74
C CYS A 162 4.30 -5.66 0.67
N ILE A 163 3.98 -6.18 -0.50
CA ILE A 163 4.92 -6.37 -1.61
C ILE A 163 4.60 -5.36 -2.71
N ASP A 164 5.40 -4.31 -2.81
CA ASP A 164 5.32 -3.34 -3.90
C ASP A 164 6.28 -3.75 -5.03
N THR A 165 5.77 -3.85 -6.25
CA THR A 165 6.54 -4.34 -7.42
C THR A 165 7.70 -3.43 -7.77
N LEU A 166 7.54 -2.09 -7.69
CA LEU A 166 8.64 -1.14 -7.86
C LEU A 166 9.73 -1.39 -6.82
N HIS A 167 9.35 -1.55 -5.57
CA HIS A 167 10.30 -1.67 -4.47
C HIS A 167 11.09 -2.98 -4.54
N VAL A 168 10.48 -4.08 -4.97
CA VAL A 168 11.19 -5.34 -5.24
C VAL A 168 12.26 -5.12 -6.32
N ILE A 169 11.88 -4.60 -7.48
CA ILE A 169 12.81 -4.40 -8.61
C ILE A 169 13.89 -3.37 -8.25
N ARG A 170 13.54 -2.26 -7.59
CA ARG A 170 14.49 -1.20 -7.22
C ARG A 170 15.42 -1.58 -6.06
N SER A 171 15.10 -2.63 -5.30
CA SER A 171 16.03 -3.23 -4.33
C SER A 171 17.03 -4.20 -4.98
N GLY A 172 16.93 -4.43 -6.28
CA GLY A 172 17.73 -5.41 -7.02
C GLY A 172 17.19 -6.84 -6.89
N GLY A 173 15.96 -6.99 -6.41
CA GLY A 173 15.25 -8.26 -6.31
C GLY A 173 14.59 -8.69 -7.62
N SER A 174 14.01 -9.88 -7.58
CA SER A 174 13.32 -10.54 -8.69
C SER A 174 12.03 -11.21 -8.21
N TRP A 175 11.24 -11.75 -9.12
CA TRP A 175 10.04 -12.50 -8.73
C TRP A 175 10.37 -13.85 -8.06
N ASP A 176 11.58 -14.38 -8.26
CA ASP A 176 12.07 -15.57 -7.54
C ASP A 176 12.24 -15.27 -6.03
N ASP A 177 12.63 -14.04 -5.67
CA ASP A 177 12.68 -13.62 -4.26
C ASP A 177 11.30 -13.57 -3.63
N VAL A 178 10.28 -13.15 -4.40
CA VAL A 178 8.88 -13.20 -3.95
C VAL A 178 8.38 -14.64 -3.85
N ALA A 179 8.74 -15.51 -4.79
CA ALA A 179 8.39 -16.93 -4.75
C ALA A 179 8.97 -17.67 -3.53
N CYS A 180 10.09 -17.19 -2.98
CA CYS A 180 10.70 -17.72 -1.76
C CYS A 180 10.01 -17.29 -0.46
N LEU A 181 9.11 -16.31 -0.52
CA LEU A 181 8.36 -15.87 0.67
C LEU A 181 7.28 -16.89 1.05
N PRO A 182 7.05 -17.14 2.35
CA PRO A 182 5.89 -17.93 2.78
C PRO A 182 4.59 -17.26 2.30
N PRO A 183 3.75 -17.95 1.52
CA PRO A 183 2.54 -17.34 0.95
C PRO A 183 1.63 -16.68 2.00
N GLU A 184 1.53 -17.27 3.18
CA GLU A 184 0.71 -16.77 4.30
C GLU A 184 1.20 -15.43 4.85
N ARG A 185 2.43 -15.02 4.54
CA ARG A 185 2.98 -13.72 4.93
C ARG A 185 2.67 -12.63 3.94
N ILE A 186 2.41 -12.94 2.67
CA ILE A 186 2.06 -11.95 1.65
C ILE A 186 0.59 -11.59 1.82
N ARG A 187 0.29 -10.41 2.35
CA ARG A 187 -1.09 -9.99 2.65
C ARG A 187 -1.60 -8.86 1.76
N HIS A 188 -0.69 -8.00 1.31
CA HIS A 188 -1.00 -6.90 0.40
C HIS A 188 0.04 -6.85 -0.71
N VAL A 189 -0.38 -6.61 -1.95
CA VAL A 189 0.51 -6.52 -3.11
C VAL A 189 0.14 -5.29 -3.90
N GLN A 190 1.10 -4.39 -4.10
CA GLN A 190 0.95 -3.15 -4.84
C GLN A 190 1.56 -3.33 -6.23
N LEU A 191 0.70 -3.46 -7.23
CA LEU A 191 1.11 -3.60 -8.63
C LEU A 191 1.28 -2.23 -9.27
N ASN A 192 2.43 -2.04 -9.86
CA ASN A 192 2.84 -0.94 -10.71
C ASN A 192 3.90 -1.45 -11.67
N ASP A 193 4.30 -0.66 -12.62
CA ASP A 193 5.33 -1.02 -13.59
C ASP A 193 6.31 0.13 -13.81
N GLY A 194 7.37 -0.12 -14.56
CA GLY A 194 8.40 0.85 -14.87
C GLY A 194 9.46 0.27 -15.80
N PRO A 195 10.43 1.08 -16.24
CA PRO A 195 11.59 0.59 -16.98
C PRO A 195 12.49 -0.23 -16.05
N LEU A 196 13.19 -1.25 -16.57
CA LEU A 196 14.18 -2.01 -15.77
C LEU A 196 15.35 -1.12 -15.33
N GLU A 197 15.79 -0.23 -16.20
CA GLU A 197 16.80 0.77 -15.84
C GLU A 197 16.19 1.83 -14.89
N ALA A 198 16.72 1.90 -13.67
CA ALA A 198 16.22 2.82 -12.67
C ALA A 198 16.54 4.27 -13.06
N PRO A 199 15.58 5.20 -12.98
CA PRO A 199 15.87 6.61 -13.19
C PRO A 199 16.79 7.18 -12.10
N HIS A 200 17.42 8.31 -12.39
CA HIS A 200 18.31 8.97 -11.43
C HIS A 200 17.55 9.42 -10.16
N ASP A 201 16.34 9.95 -10.33
CA ASP A 201 15.48 10.40 -9.22
C ASP A 201 14.47 9.32 -8.87
N ARG A 202 14.90 8.41 -7.97
CA ARG A 202 14.08 7.29 -7.49
C ARG A 202 12.91 7.72 -6.61
N VAL A 203 13.03 8.85 -5.91
CA VAL A 203 11.95 9.39 -5.09
C VAL A 203 10.83 9.90 -6.00
N ASN A 204 11.20 10.65 -7.06
CA ASN A 204 10.22 11.11 -8.03
C ASN A 204 9.53 9.94 -8.75
N GLU A 205 10.26 8.89 -9.12
CA GLU A 205 9.67 7.67 -9.69
C GLU A 205 8.64 7.07 -8.73
N ALA A 206 9.04 6.81 -7.48
CA ALA A 206 8.21 6.13 -6.51
C ALA A 206 6.89 6.87 -6.21
N VAL A 207 6.91 8.20 -6.23
CA VAL A 207 5.80 9.04 -5.76
C VAL A 207 4.96 9.62 -6.89
N PHE A 208 5.55 9.79 -8.11
CA PHE A 208 4.88 10.57 -9.16
C PHE A 208 5.00 10.01 -10.58
N ASP A 209 5.78 8.95 -10.79
CA ASP A 209 6.16 8.61 -12.17
C ASP A 209 6.26 7.10 -12.41
N ARG A 210 5.32 6.35 -11.84
CA ARG A 210 5.17 4.92 -12.10
C ARG A 210 4.34 4.70 -13.36
N LEU A 211 4.60 3.59 -14.07
CA LEU A 211 3.76 3.13 -15.17
C LEU A 211 2.61 2.27 -14.66
N LEU A 212 1.54 2.19 -15.45
CA LEU A 212 0.44 1.28 -15.17
C LEU A 212 0.90 -0.18 -15.27
N PRO A 213 0.32 -1.09 -14.49
CA PRO A 213 0.63 -2.50 -14.56
C PRO A 213 0.50 -3.05 -15.99
N GLY A 214 1.62 -3.61 -16.51
CA GLY A 214 1.72 -4.14 -17.87
C GLY A 214 2.20 -3.15 -18.93
N GLU A 215 2.45 -1.90 -18.59
CA GLU A 215 2.99 -0.88 -19.52
C GLU A 215 4.52 -0.73 -19.46
N GLY A 216 5.19 -1.43 -18.52
CA GLY A 216 6.63 -1.37 -18.32
C GLY A 216 7.34 -2.67 -18.61
N GLU A 217 8.50 -2.83 -17.99
CA GLU A 217 9.45 -3.92 -18.26
C GLU A 217 9.61 -4.88 -17.06
N PHE A 218 8.83 -4.75 -15.97
CA PHE A 218 8.99 -5.57 -14.76
C PHE A 218 8.55 -7.04 -14.97
N GLY A 219 7.83 -7.33 -16.06
CA GLY A 219 7.40 -8.70 -16.37
C GLY A 219 6.36 -9.24 -15.39
N LEU A 220 5.40 -8.42 -15.01
CA LEU A 220 4.38 -8.72 -13.98
C LEU A 220 3.59 -10.01 -14.25
N ALA A 221 3.44 -10.41 -15.51
CA ALA A 221 2.78 -11.67 -15.86
C ALA A 221 3.44 -12.91 -15.20
N ALA A 222 4.76 -12.86 -14.95
CA ALA A 222 5.47 -13.92 -14.24
C ALA A 222 5.26 -13.87 -12.72
N LEU A 223 4.93 -12.70 -12.15
CA LEU A 223 4.61 -12.53 -10.73
C LEU A 223 3.23 -13.09 -10.38
N LEU A 224 2.21 -12.84 -11.21
CA LEU A 224 0.82 -13.13 -10.87
C LEU A 224 0.56 -14.56 -10.37
N PRO A 225 1.12 -15.62 -10.98
CA PRO A 225 0.92 -17.00 -10.50
C PRO A 225 1.54 -17.30 -9.13
N LEU A 226 2.45 -16.43 -8.64
CA LEU A 226 3.13 -16.58 -7.36
C LEU A 226 2.34 -15.94 -6.20
N LEU A 227 1.34 -15.12 -6.53
CA LEU A 227 0.57 -14.38 -5.54
C LEU A 227 -0.48 -15.28 -4.87
N PRO A 228 -0.57 -15.28 -3.53
CA PRO A 228 -1.56 -16.08 -2.83
C PRO A 228 -2.98 -15.49 -3.01
N ALA A 229 -3.97 -16.37 -3.16
CA ALA A 229 -5.36 -15.97 -3.41
C ALA A 229 -5.99 -15.11 -2.30
N HIS A 230 -5.46 -15.19 -1.08
CA HIS A 230 -5.94 -14.39 0.05
C HIS A 230 -5.36 -12.97 0.10
N ALA A 231 -4.28 -12.70 -0.63
CA ALA A 231 -3.67 -11.37 -0.62
C ALA A 231 -4.60 -10.34 -1.29
N THR A 232 -4.62 -9.14 -0.73
CA THR A 232 -5.23 -7.99 -1.40
C THR A 232 -4.34 -7.56 -2.55
N ILE A 233 -4.87 -7.57 -3.77
CA ILE A 233 -4.15 -7.13 -4.97
C ILE A 233 -4.57 -5.70 -5.28
N ALA A 234 -3.63 -4.79 -5.12
CA ALA A 234 -3.83 -3.36 -5.30
C ALA A 234 -3.08 -2.84 -6.55
N VAL A 235 -3.55 -1.72 -7.07
CA VAL A 235 -2.77 -0.90 -8.00
C VAL A 235 -2.24 0.33 -7.29
N GLU A 236 -0.94 0.55 -7.39
CA GLU A 236 -0.27 1.73 -6.85
C GLU A 236 0.65 2.37 -7.91
N ALA A 237 0.04 3.10 -8.83
CA ALA A 237 0.73 3.68 -9.98
C ALA A 237 0.51 5.20 -10.09
N PRO A 238 1.09 6.00 -9.18
CA PRO A 238 1.02 7.45 -9.23
C PRO A 238 1.72 7.98 -10.49
N SER A 239 1.04 8.88 -11.22
CA SER A 239 1.59 9.50 -12.43
C SER A 239 1.21 10.97 -12.55
N ARG A 240 2.22 11.86 -12.71
CA ARG A 240 2.00 13.28 -12.99
C ARG A 240 1.25 13.50 -14.30
N ALA A 241 1.46 12.64 -15.29
CA ALA A 241 0.78 12.75 -16.57
C ALA A 241 -0.73 12.56 -16.44
N SER A 242 -1.15 11.66 -15.54
CA SER A 242 -2.57 11.40 -15.27
C SER A 242 -3.18 12.33 -14.22
N ALA A 243 -2.37 13.04 -13.44
CA ALA A 243 -2.85 13.82 -12.28
C ALA A 243 -3.81 14.98 -12.62
N LYS A 244 -3.86 15.41 -13.87
CA LYS A 244 -4.76 16.48 -14.36
C LYS A 244 -6.12 15.98 -14.82
N GLY A 245 -6.34 14.66 -14.92
CA GLY A 245 -7.62 14.07 -15.35
C GLY A 245 -8.64 14.04 -14.22
N GLU A 246 -9.91 13.86 -14.60
CA GLU A 246 -10.98 13.70 -13.62
C GLU A 246 -10.75 12.44 -12.76
N PRO A 247 -11.06 12.48 -11.45
CA PRO A 247 -10.78 11.38 -10.53
C PRO A 247 -11.30 10.02 -11.00
N HIS A 248 -12.55 9.98 -11.49
CA HIS A 248 -13.18 8.75 -11.95
C HIS A 248 -12.55 8.19 -13.24
N GLU A 249 -12.07 9.05 -14.15
CA GLU A 249 -11.36 8.63 -15.36
C GLU A 249 -9.98 8.07 -15.05
N ARG A 250 -9.30 8.65 -14.04
CA ARG A 250 -8.02 8.15 -13.54
C ARG A 250 -8.17 6.78 -12.92
N ALA A 251 -9.16 6.60 -12.04
CA ALA A 251 -9.46 5.32 -11.42
C ALA A 251 -9.89 4.26 -12.45
N ALA A 252 -10.68 4.65 -13.46
CA ALA A 252 -11.07 3.75 -14.53
C ALA A 252 -9.87 3.23 -15.35
N ARG A 253 -8.89 4.08 -15.64
CA ARG A 253 -7.66 3.63 -16.33
C ARG A 253 -6.85 2.66 -15.50
N LEU A 254 -6.75 2.87 -14.19
CA LEU A 254 -6.04 1.99 -13.28
C LEU A 254 -6.66 0.59 -13.24
N ILE A 255 -7.98 0.48 -13.09
CA ILE A 255 -8.64 -0.83 -13.04
C ILE A 255 -8.63 -1.53 -14.40
N GLU A 256 -8.71 -0.81 -15.51
CA GLU A 256 -8.60 -1.41 -16.85
C GLU A 256 -7.19 -1.97 -17.11
N ALA A 257 -6.13 -1.29 -16.66
CA ALA A 257 -4.77 -1.81 -16.71
C ALA A 257 -4.65 -3.13 -15.90
N MET A 258 -5.22 -3.18 -14.70
CA MET A 258 -5.26 -4.39 -13.89
C MET A 258 -5.97 -5.55 -14.60
N LYS A 259 -7.16 -5.29 -15.16
CA LYS A 259 -7.92 -6.29 -15.92
C LYS A 259 -7.16 -6.77 -17.16
N ALA A 260 -6.53 -5.84 -17.90
CA ALA A 260 -5.74 -6.17 -19.08
C ALA A 260 -4.53 -7.05 -18.74
N LEU A 261 -3.80 -6.74 -17.65
CA LEU A 261 -2.69 -7.55 -17.17
C LEU A 261 -3.14 -8.99 -16.88
N TYR A 262 -4.24 -9.16 -16.14
CA TYR A 262 -4.77 -10.50 -15.82
C TYR A 262 -5.32 -11.26 -17.03
N ALA A 263 -5.84 -10.55 -18.02
CA ALA A 263 -6.34 -11.19 -19.25
C ALA A 263 -5.22 -11.69 -20.17
N GLN A 264 -4.02 -11.13 -20.06
CA GLN A 264 -2.84 -11.50 -20.87
C GLN A 264 -1.98 -12.59 -20.21
N SER A 265 -2.20 -12.87 -18.94
CA SER A 265 -1.48 -13.85 -18.12
C SER A 265 -2.31 -15.14 -17.97
#